data_47fa32c2f36795dfeb703222294ee1a0
#
_entry.id   47fa32c2f36795dfeb703222294ee1a0
#
_cell.length_a   1.000
_cell.length_b   1.000
_cell.length_c   1.000
_cell.angle_alpha   90.00
_cell.angle_beta   90.00
_cell.angle_gamma   90.00
#
_symmetry.space_group_name_H-M   'P 1'
#
loop_
_entity.id
_entity.type
_entity.pdbx_description
1 polymer ?
#
loop_
_entity_poly.entity_id
_entity_poly.type
_entity_poly.pdbx_seq_one_letter_code
_entity_poly.pdbx_strand_id
1 'polypeptide(L)'
;MENIMKNPIRRLRSGAAAFITLSCLTGPVWAADSIHVRGTVASVEGSAVTIKTNGGKDIGLTIGDDWRIAGVVPASLSDVKKGVFIGTANVQDSSGNRALEVVVFPEKMRGTGEGDYGWDLKPKSSMTNANVEQTVESVDGSTVTLKYKGGEKTVTIAPSTPIVTFADATKDDVKPGAKVFISGTPNPDGTMLTKGFLAVGKDGTTPPM
;
A
#
# COMPACT_ATOMS: atom_id res chain seq x y z
N MET A 1 69.26 -71.24 7.69
CA MET A 1 68.26 -71.16 6.66
C MET A 1 67.17 -70.23 7.14
N GLU A 2 67.00 -69.30 6.40
CA GLU A 2 65.93 -68.37 6.14
C GLU A 2 65.95 -67.03 6.82
N ASN A 3 66.31 -66.11 5.96
CA ASN A 3 66.35 -64.65 6.16
C ASN A 3 64.92 -64.09 6.15
N ILE A 4 64.57 -63.39 7.16
CA ILE A 4 63.30 -62.58 7.14
C ILE A 4 63.72 -61.11 7.14
N MET A 5 63.54 -60.46 6.01
CA MET A 5 63.77 -59.04 5.79
C MET A 5 62.67 -58.23 6.50
N LYS A 6 63.06 -57.28 7.34
CA LYS A 6 62.20 -56.31 8.00
C LYS A 6 62.02 -55.10 7.07
N ASN A 7 60.79 -54.86 6.61
CA ASN A 7 60.40 -53.63 5.91
C ASN A 7 60.02 -52.56 6.96
N PRO A 8 60.51 -51.32 6.85
CA PRO A 8 60.06 -50.23 7.71
C PRO A 8 58.82 -49.55 7.13
N ILE A 9 57.78 -49.47 7.93
CA ILE A 9 56.51 -48.79 7.64
C ILE A 9 56.75 -47.28 7.71
N ARG A 10 56.63 -46.62 6.56
CA ARG A 10 56.62 -45.16 6.44
C ARG A 10 55.23 -44.65 6.95
N ARG A 11 55.24 -43.95 8.07
CA ARG A 11 54.06 -43.24 8.57
C ARG A 11 53.77 -42.00 7.73
N LEU A 12 52.70 -42.02 6.97
CA LEU A 12 52.16 -40.86 6.26
C LEU A 12 51.40 -40.00 7.30
N ARG A 13 51.90 -38.76 7.49
CA ARG A 13 51.18 -37.76 8.31
C ARG A 13 50.11 -37.12 7.40
N SER A 14 48.85 -37.51 7.63
CA SER A 14 47.71 -36.83 7.01
C SER A 14 47.49 -35.50 7.72
N GLY A 15 47.79 -34.39 7.06
CA GLY A 15 47.38 -33.04 7.47
C GLY A 15 45.93 -32.86 7.14
N ALA A 16 45.09 -32.75 8.17
CA ALA A 16 43.68 -32.33 8.04
C ALA A 16 43.64 -30.83 7.80
N ALA A 17 43.36 -30.43 6.57
CA ALA A 17 43.04 -29.05 6.23
C ALA A 17 41.56 -28.80 6.68
N ALA A 18 41.37 -28.02 7.73
CA ALA A 18 40.05 -27.56 8.15
C ALA A 18 39.60 -26.47 7.18
N PHE A 19 38.67 -26.80 6.29
CA PHE A 19 37.91 -25.82 5.51
C PHE A 19 36.86 -25.15 6.44
N ILE A 20 37.14 -23.92 6.87
CA ILE A 20 36.12 -23.07 7.52
C ILE A 20 35.22 -22.54 6.42
N THR A 21 34.08 -23.15 6.22
CA THR A 21 33.00 -22.61 5.40
C THR A 21 32.37 -21.44 6.13
N LEU A 22 32.68 -20.24 5.70
CA LEU A 22 32.01 -19.01 6.13
C LEU A 22 30.60 -19.03 5.57
N SER A 23 29.62 -19.55 6.31
CA SER A 23 28.21 -19.48 5.98
C SER A 23 27.76 -18.04 6.11
N CYS A 24 27.65 -17.32 5.00
CA CYS A 24 26.95 -16.05 4.93
C CYS A 24 25.47 -16.31 5.30
N LEU A 25 25.10 -15.94 6.52
CA LEU A 25 23.70 -15.84 6.96
C LEU A 25 23.06 -14.66 6.21
N THR A 26 22.57 -14.91 5.00
CA THR A 26 21.62 -14.01 4.35
C THR A 26 20.28 -14.21 5.03
N GLY A 27 20.05 -13.50 6.13
CA GLY A 27 18.73 -13.41 6.72
C GLY A 27 17.77 -12.81 5.68
N PRO A 28 16.47 -13.17 5.71
CA PRO A 28 15.48 -12.55 4.84
C PRO A 28 15.49 -11.04 5.13
N VAL A 29 15.81 -10.25 4.12
CA VAL A 29 15.58 -8.80 4.15
C VAL A 29 14.05 -8.64 4.08
N TRP A 30 13.42 -8.45 5.22
CA TRP A 30 12.02 -8.07 5.27
C TRP A 30 11.91 -6.71 4.59
N ALA A 31 11.25 -6.66 3.45
CA ALA A 31 10.84 -5.39 2.88
C ALA A 31 9.98 -4.70 3.96
N ALA A 32 10.38 -3.51 4.37
CA ALA A 32 9.60 -2.75 5.34
C ALA A 32 8.19 -2.53 4.73
N ASP A 33 7.17 -3.04 5.42
CA ASP A 33 5.79 -2.89 4.98
C ASP A 33 5.45 -1.40 4.90
N SER A 34 4.78 -1.00 3.82
CA SER A 34 4.27 0.36 3.71
C SER A 34 3.26 0.62 4.82
N ILE A 35 3.37 1.76 5.49
CA ILE A 35 2.38 2.24 6.45
C ILE A 35 1.47 3.28 5.81
N HIS A 36 0.26 3.39 6.34
CA HIS A 36 -0.71 4.39 5.89
C HIS A 36 -0.80 5.51 6.91
N VAL A 37 -0.72 6.74 6.40
CA VAL A 37 -0.85 7.95 7.21
C VAL A 37 -1.96 8.80 6.63
N ARG A 38 -2.91 9.17 7.49
CA ARG A 38 -4.02 10.07 7.17
C ARG A 38 -3.92 11.29 8.04
N GLY A 39 -3.99 12.47 7.45
CA GLY A 39 -3.80 13.69 8.22
C GLY A 39 -3.91 14.97 7.41
N THR A 40 -3.30 16.00 7.97
CA THR A 40 -3.26 17.35 7.40
C THR A 40 -1.81 17.80 7.33
N VAL A 41 -1.42 18.44 6.25
CA VAL A 41 -0.10 19.08 6.13
C VAL A 41 -0.01 20.18 7.18
N ALA A 42 0.91 20.08 8.12
CA ALA A 42 1.16 21.06 9.16
C ALA A 42 2.13 22.15 8.68
N SER A 43 3.25 21.74 8.07
CA SER A 43 4.25 22.65 7.51
C SER A 43 4.95 22.06 6.29
N VAL A 44 5.52 22.94 5.48
CA VAL A 44 6.36 22.61 4.31
C VAL A 44 7.59 23.53 4.34
N GLU A 45 8.78 22.93 4.37
CA GLU A 45 10.07 23.63 4.37
C GLU A 45 10.94 23.02 3.27
N GLY A 46 10.91 23.62 2.09
CA GLY A 46 11.56 23.05 0.90
C GLY A 46 10.95 21.70 0.54
N SER A 47 11.73 20.61 0.63
CA SER A 47 11.26 19.24 0.41
C SER A 47 10.76 18.55 1.69
N ALA A 48 11.03 19.12 2.86
CA ALA A 48 10.58 18.58 4.14
C ALA A 48 9.13 18.95 4.40
N VAL A 49 8.31 17.96 4.72
CA VAL A 49 6.88 18.14 5.03
C VAL A 49 6.56 17.48 6.34
N THR A 50 5.85 18.19 7.20
CA THR A 50 5.31 17.64 8.44
C THR A 50 3.81 17.42 8.29
N ILE A 51 3.37 16.22 8.61
CA ILE A 51 1.95 15.83 8.61
C ILE A 51 1.48 15.66 10.03
N LYS A 52 0.43 16.39 10.41
CA LYS A 52 -0.33 16.11 11.62
C LYS A 52 -1.34 15.01 11.33
N THR A 53 -1.10 13.83 11.88
CA THR A 53 -1.97 12.68 11.67
C THR A 53 -3.34 12.87 12.31
N ASN A 54 -4.36 12.15 11.86
CA ASN A 54 -5.68 12.14 12.50
C ASN A 54 -5.63 11.63 13.96
N GLY A 55 -4.60 10.88 14.32
CA GLY A 55 -4.30 10.46 15.70
C GLY A 55 -3.53 11.49 16.53
N GLY A 56 -3.26 12.69 15.98
CA GLY A 56 -2.61 13.81 16.67
C GLY A 56 -1.07 13.76 16.74
N LYS A 57 -0.44 12.73 16.14
CA LYS A 57 1.02 12.63 16.04
C LYS A 57 1.53 13.41 14.83
N ASP A 58 2.76 13.91 14.93
CA ASP A 58 3.44 14.49 13.79
C ASP A 58 4.36 13.42 13.14
N ILE A 59 4.30 13.35 11.82
CA ILE A 59 5.17 12.48 11.00
C ILE A 59 5.84 13.36 9.95
N GLY A 60 7.17 13.23 9.85
CA GLY A 60 7.96 13.88 8.81
C GLY A 60 8.02 13.05 7.54
N LEU A 61 8.15 13.72 6.39
CA LEU A 61 8.55 13.11 5.13
C LEU A 61 9.38 14.09 4.32
N THR A 62 10.27 13.56 3.48
CA THR A 62 11.01 14.37 2.52
C THR A 62 10.53 14.01 1.13
N ILE A 63 9.86 14.95 0.44
CA ILE A 63 9.34 14.73 -0.90
C ILE A 63 10.48 14.86 -1.91
N GLY A 64 10.94 13.73 -2.44
CA GLY A 64 11.93 13.59 -3.51
C GLY A 64 11.33 12.95 -4.76
N ASP A 65 12.21 12.48 -5.65
CA ASP A 65 11.79 11.84 -6.91
C ASP A 65 11.18 10.44 -6.71
N ASP A 66 11.40 9.83 -5.54
CA ASP A 66 10.81 8.56 -5.13
C ASP A 66 9.33 8.66 -4.71
N TRP A 67 8.76 9.86 -4.74
CA TRP A 67 7.37 10.11 -4.39
C TRP A 67 6.49 10.28 -5.61
N ARG A 68 5.36 9.56 -5.62
CA ARG A 68 4.27 9.80 -6.56
C ARG A 68 3.20 10.63 -5.87
N ILE A 69 2.86 11.77 -6.47
CA ILE A 69 1.84 12.68 -5.93
C ILE A 69 0.64 12.66 -6.87
N ALA A 70 -0.56 12.53 -6.31
CA ALA A 70 -1.81 12.64 -7.02
C ALA A 70 -2.79 13.55 -6.28
N GLY A 71 -3.50 14.39 -7.01
CA GLY A 71 -4.63 15.14 -6.48
C GLY A 71 -5.84 14.24 -6.28
N VAL A 72 -6.70 14.59 -5.34
CA VAL A 72 -7.98 13.91 -5.12
C VAL A 72 -9.08 14.95 -5.24
N VAL A 73 -10.05 14.67 -6.09
CA VAL A 73 -11.22 15.50 -6.34
C VAL A 73 -12.51 14.69 -6.18
N PRO A 74 -13.65 15.31 -5.89
CA PRO A 74 -14.92 14.62 -5.80
C PRO A 74 -15.27 13.91 -7.13
N ALA A 75 -15.90 12.75 -7.00
CA ALA A 75 -16.56 12.03 -8.08
C ALA A 75 -17.97 11.64 -7.63
N SER A 76 -18.72 10.99 -8.49
CA SER A 76 -20.11 10.66 -8.24
C SER A 76 -20.40 9.17 -8.45
N LEU A 77 -21.54 8.72 -7.94
CA LEU A 77 -21.98 7.35 -8.15
C LEU A 77 -22.17 6.99 -9.63
N SER A 78 -22.52 7.98 -10.46
CA SER A 78 -22.66 7.79 -11.92
C SER A 78 -21.32 7.49 -12.62
N ASP A 79 -20.18 7.74 -11.95
CA ASP A 79 -18.85 7.38 -12.47
C ASP A 79 -18.52 5.91 -12.19
N VAL A 80 -19.27 5.25 -11.28
CA VAL A 80 -19.11 3.84 -10.91
C VAL A 80 -19.98 2.97 -11.83
N LYS A 81 -19.48 2.69 -13.02
CA LYS A 81 -20.20 1.95 -14.06
C LYS A 81 -19.38 0.79 -14.61
N LYS A 82 -20.06 -0.15 -15.29
CA LYS A 82 -19.42 -1.32 -15.89
C LYS A 82 -18.17 -0.94 -16.69
N GLY A 83 -17.11 -1.68 -16.48
CA GLY A 83 -15.83 -1.53 -17.13
C GLY A 83 -14.88 -0.50 -16.49
N VAL A 84 -15.35 0.27 -15.50
CA VAL A 84 -14.49 1.19 -14.75
C VAL A 84 -13.69 0.43 -13.70
N PHE A 85 -12.45 0.82 -13.45
CA PHE A 85 -11.63 0.29 -12.36
C PHE A 85 -11.79 1.17 -11.12
N ILE A 86 -12.19 0.57 -10.01
CA ILE A 86 -12.40 1.28 -8.74
C ILE A 86 -11.63 0.61 -7.60
N GLY A 87 -11.34 1.40 -6.57
CA GLY A 87 -10.94 0.92 -5.24
C GLY A 87 -12.02 1.23 -4.24
N THR A 88 -12.30 0.31 -3.33
CA THR A 88 -13.22 0.55 -2.23
C THR A 88 -12.72 -0.05 -0.94
N ALA A 89 -12.58 0.78 0.09
CA ALA A 89 -12.52 0.27 1.44
C ALA A 89 -13.93 -0.14 1.86
N ASN A 90 -14.07 -1.36 2.32
CA ASN A 90 -15.37 -1.92 2.65
C ASN A 90 -15.32 -2.76 3.93
N VAL A 91 -16.46 -2.94 4.56
CA VAL A 91 -16.67 -3.81 5.73
C VAL A 91 -17.78 -4.79 5.45
N GLN A 92 -17.64 -6.00 5.97
CA GLN A 92 -18.69 -6.98 5.95
C GLN A 92 -19.53 -6.84 7.23
N ASP A 93 -20.84 -6.71 7.05
CA ASP A 93 -21.82 -6.74 8.14
C ASP A 93 -22.94 -7.78 7.82
N SER A 94 -24.02 -7.79 8.59
CA SER A 94 -25.15 -8.72 8.40
C SER A 94 -25.87 -8.54 7.06
N SER A 95 -25.71 -7.40 6.40
CA SER A 95 -26.32 -7.06 5.11
C SER A 95 -25.39 -7.34 3.91
N GLY A 96 -24.16 -7.79 4.15
CA GLY A 96 -23.14 -8.01 3.12
C GLY A 96 -21.97 -7.07 3.22
N ASN A 97 -21.25 -6.89 2.10
CA ASN A 97 -20.13 -5.91 2.09
C ASN A 97 -20.67 -4.52 1.77
N ARG A 98 -20.30 -3.55 2.60
CA ARG A 98 -20.69 -2.15 2.46
C ARG A 98 -19.46 -1.28 2.27
N ALA A 99 -19.46 -0.44 1.23
CA ALA A 99 -18.41 0.53 0.99
C ALA A 99 -18.35 1.58 2.11
N LEU A 100 -17.18 1.87 2.58
CA LEU A 100 -16.86 3.00 3.44
C LEU A 100 -16.50 4.22 2.61
N GLU A 101 -15.89 3.98 1.45
CA GLU A 101 -15.40 4.96 0.49
C GLU A 101 -15.16 4.29 -0.87
N VAL A 102 -15.14 5.09 -1.92
CA VAL A 102 -14.85 4.62 -3.28
C VAL A 102 -13.88 5.58 -3.97
N VAL A 103 -12.88 5.02 -4.64
CA VAL A 103 -11.98 5.74 -5.54
C VAL A 103 -12.20 5.25 -6.95
N VAL A 104 -12.58 6.12 -7.86
CA VAL A 104 -12.63 5.85 -9.29
C VAL A 104 -11.25 6.11 -9.88
N PHE A 105 -10.59 5.08 -10.39
CA PHE A 105 -9.26 5.25 -10.97
C PHE A 105 -9.35 5.77 -12.39
N PRO A 106 -8.57 6.79 -12.75
CA PRO A 106 -8.34 7.14 -14.15
C PRO A 106 -7.77 5.95 -14.92
N GLU A 107 -8.05 5.85 -16.22
CA GLU A 107 -7.63 4.70 -17.04
C GLU A 107 -6.11 4.45 -16.97
N LYS A 108 -5.30 5.50 -16.91
CA LYS A 108 -3.83 5.40 -16.76
C LYS A 108 -3.37 4.72 -15.46
N MET A 109 -4.28 4.58 -14.48
CA MET A 109 -4.02 3.92 -13.18
C MET A 109 -4.74 2.57 -13.03
N ARG A 110 -5.39 2.07 -14.09
CA ARG A 110 -6.06 0.77 -14.07
C ARG A 110 -5.09 -0.33 -13.63
N GLY A 111 -5.58 -1.25 -12.79
CA GLY A 111 -4.81 -2.36 -12.24
C GLY A 111 -3.93 -2.01 -11.02
N THR A 112 -3.90 -0.73 -10.60
CA THR A 112 -3.15 -0.34 -9.40
C THR A 112 -3.67 -1.08 -8.18
N GLY A 113 -2.80 -1.90 -7.55
CA GLY A 113 -3.16 -2.66 -6.34
C GLY A 113 -4.35 -3.60 -6.53
N GLU A 114 -4.57 -4.14 -7.74
CA GLU A 114 -5.70 -5.05 -8.02
C GLU A 114 -5.74 -6.23 -7.05
N GLY A 115 -6.91 -6.47 -6.45
CA GLY A 115 -7.11 -7.55 -5.49
C GLY A 115 -8.08 -7.19 -4.38
N ASP A 116 -8.17 -8.10 -3.38
CA ASP A 116 -8.92 -7.92 -2.15
C ASP A 116 -8.03 -8.31 -0.96
N TYR A 117 -7.78 -7.36 -0.06
CA TYR A 117 -6.84 -7.54 1.04
C TYR A 117 -7.22 -6.70 2.27
N GLY A 118 -6.67 -7.07 3.43
CA GLY A 118 -6.92 -6.35 4.69
C GLY A 118 -6.58 -4.87 4.59
N TRP A 119 -7.41 -4.01 5.20
CA TRP A 119 -7.24 -2.56 5.20
C TRP A 119 -7.36 -1.98 6.60
N ASP A 120 -6.66 -0.90 6.86
CA ASP A 120 -6.53 -0.31 8.20
C ASP A 120 -7.50 0.84 8.51
N LEU A 121 -8.47 1.11 7.62
CA LEU A 121 -9.42 2.22 7.80
C LEU A 121 -10.36 1.98 9.00
N LYS A 122 -10.81 0.74 9.17
CA LYS A 122 -11.63 0.29 10.32
C LYS A 122 -11.27 -1.15 10.68
N PRO A 123 -11.54 -1.59 11.91
CA PRO A 123 -11.42 -3.01 12.27
C PRO A 123 -12.19 -3.90 11.28
N LYS A 124 -11.52 -4.95 10.79
CA LYS A 124 -12.05 -5.91 9.80
C LYS A 124 -12.45 -5.29 8.45
N SER A 125 -11.91 -4.12 8.10
CA SER A 125 -12.09 -3.58 6.75
C SER A 125 -11.13 -4.23 5.77
N SER A 126 -11.54 -4.29 4.51
CA SER A 126 -10.71 -4.69 3.38
C SER A 126 -10.69 -3.61 2.31
N MET A 127 -9.61 -3.57 1.54
CA MET A 127 -9.51 -2.82 0.29
C MET A 127 -9.75 -3.79 -0.86
N THR A 128 -10.68 -3.43 -1.75
CA THR A 128 -10.93 -4.16 -2.99
C THR A 128 -10.68 -3.23 -4.16
N ASN A 129 -9.64 -3.48 -4.93
CA ASN A 129 -9.34 -2.77 -6.18
C ASN A 129 -9.66 -3.69 -7.36
N ALA A 130 -10.65 -3.30 -8.18
CA ALA A 130 -11.24 -4.22 -9.15
C ALA A 130 -11.93 -3.50 -10.30
N ASN A 131 -12.22 -4.25 -11.37
CA ASN A 131 -13.10 -3.81 -12.42
C ASN A 131 -14.57 -3.96 -11.99
N VAL A 132 -15.38 -2.95 -12.27
CA VAL A 132 -16.83 -3.04 -12.13
C VAL A 132 -17.38 -3.92 -13.24
N GLU A 133 -17.89 -5.09 -12.88
CA GLU A 133 -18.51 -6.02 -13.83
C GLU A 133 -19.98 -5.70 -14.05
N GLN A 134 -20.66 -5.33 -12.95
CA GLN A 134 -22.09 -4.99 -12.96
C GLN A 134 -22.41 -3.93 -11.92
N THR A 135 -23.36 -3.06 -12.21
CA THR A 135 -23.97 -2.10 -11.28
C THR A 135 -25.48 -2.29 -11.31
N VAL A 136 -26.07 -2.42 -10.12
CA VAL A 136 -27.53 -2.46 -9.94
C VAL A 136 -27.91 -1.30 -9.05
N GLU A 137 -28.64 -0.35 -9.61
CA GLU A 137 -29.11 0.84 -8.88
C GLU A 137 -30.38 0.52 -8.08
N SER A 138 -30.49 1.13 -6.90
CA SER A 138 -31.66 1.09 -6.05
C SER A 138 -31.84 2.44 -5.34
N VAL A 139 -33.00 2.64 -4.67
CA VAL A 139 -33.27 3.85 -3.88
C VAL A 139 -32.31 4.01 -2.70
N ASP A 140 -31.75 2.90 -2.20
CA ASP A 140 -30.83 2.88 -1.07
C ASP A 140 -29.36 2.94 -1.48
N GLY A 141 -29.06 3.19 -2.77
CA GLY A 141 -27.72 3.24 -3.33
C GLY A 141 -27.53 2.29 -4.51
N SER A 142 -26.29 1.89 -4.74
CA SER A 142 -25.95 0.94 -5.82
C SER A 142 -25.24 -0.27 -5.27
N THR A 143 -25.59 -1.44 -5.79
CA THR A 143 -24.86 -2.68 -5.55
C THR A 143 -23.97 -2.94 -6.76
N VAL A 144 -22.65 -3.04 -6.53
CA VAL A 144 -21.65 -3.27 -7.57
C VAL A 144 -21.01 -4.64 -7.41
N THR A 145 -20.84 -5.34 -8.53
CA THR A 145 -20.07 -6.57 -8.59
C THR A 145 -18.68 -6.19 -9.11
N LEU A 146 -17.66 -6.49 -8.31
CA LEU A 146 -16.27 -6.18 -8.53
C LEU A 146 -15.50 -7.44 -8.88
N LYS A 147 -14.82 -7.44 -10.05
CA LYS A 147 -14.03 -8.58 -10.52
C LYS A 147 -12.55 -8.23 -10.54
N TYR A 148 -11.75 -9.03 -9.87
CA TYR A 148 -10.30 -8.88 -9.75
C TYR A 148 -9.60 -10.23 -9.97
N LYS A 149 -8.28 -10.20 -10.13
CA LYS A 149 -7.49 -11.41 -10.27
C LYS A 149 -7.61 -12.27 -9.00
N GLY A 150 -8.26 -13.41 -9.13
CA GLY A 150 -8.43 -14.39 -8.05
C GLY A 150 -9.83 -14.38 -7.40
N GLY A 151 -10.76 -13.50 -7.83
CA GLY A 151 -12.10 -13.53 -7.26
C GLY A 151 -13.06 -12.45 -7.73
N GLU A 152 -14.19 -12.44 -7.05
CA GLU A 152 -15.26 -11.49 -7.24
C GLU A 152 -15.83 -11.09 -5.88
N LYS A 153 -16.26 -9.85 -5.75
CA LYS A 153 -16.90 -9.34 -4.54
C LYS A 153 -18.07 -8.43 -4.91
N THR A 154 -19.18 -8.61 -4.23
CA THR A 154 -20.31 -7.70 -4.33
C THR A 154 -20.27 -6.71 -3.16
N VAL A 155 -20.42 -5.42 -3.46
CA VAL A 155 -20.34 -4.32 -2.48
C VAL A 155 -21.50 -3.36 -2.69
N THR A 156 -22.16 -2.96 -1.61
CA THR A 156 -23.20 -1.91 -1.62
C THR A 156 -22.55 -0.56 -1.34
N ILE A 157 -22.84 0.40 -2.20
CA ILE A 157 -22.40 1.80 -2.11
C ILE A 157 -23.63 2.64 -1.74
N ALA A 158 -23.68 3.13 -0.52
CA ALA A 158 -24.78 3.98 -0.06
C ALA A 158 -24.70 5.38 -0.70
N PRO A 159 -25.82 6.13 -0.82
CA PRO A 159 -25.81 7.49 -1.38
C PRO A 159 -24.88 8.46 -0.64
N SER A 160 -24.62 8.22 0.64
CA SER A 160 -23.73 9.02 1.49
C SER A 160 -22.27 8.57 1.44
N THR A 161 -21.95 7.50 0.70
CA THR A 161 -20.56 7.01 0.61
C THR A 161 -19.71 8.03 -0.15
N PRO A 162 -18.57 8.49 0.41
CA PRO A 162 -17.66 9.37 -0.29
C PRO A 162 -17.12 8.68 -1.55
N ILE A 163 -17.20 9.37 -2.69
CA ILE A 163 -16.67 8.90 -3.97
C ILE A 163 -15.74 9.97 -4.51
N VAL A 164 -14.54 9.59 -4.86
CA VAL A 164 -13.51 10.48 -5.40
C VAL A 164 -12.82 9.89 -6.62
N THR A 165 -12.04 10.71 -7.31
CA THR A 165 -11.13 10.28 -8.37
C THR A 165 -9.79 10.96 -8.23
N PHE A 166 -8.76 10.40 -8.88
CA PHE A 166 -7.44 11.03 -8.95
C PHE A 166 -7.37 12.06 -10.06
N ALA A 167 -6.69 13.15 -9.75
CA ALA A 167 -6.34 14.22 -10.67
C ALA A 167 -4.82 14.44 -10.64
N ASP A 168 -4.31 15.19 -11.62
CA ASP A 168 -2.91 15.56 -11.61
C ASP A 168 -2.61 16.52 -10.45
N ALA A 169 -1.46 16.32 -9.82
CA ALA A 169 -0.94 17.15 -8.75
C ALA A 169 0.58 17.18 -8.77
N THR A 170 1.12 18.22 -8.16
CA THR A 170 2.55 18.45 -8.01
C THR A 170 2.90 18.68 -6.53
N LYS A 171 4.18 18.88 -6.25
CA LYS A 171 4.64 19.25 -4.88
C LYS A 171 3.98 20.54 -4.37
N ASP A 172 3.61 21.46 -5.28
CA ASP A 172 2.99 22.75 -4.91
C ASP A 172 1.55 22.59 -4.37
N ASP A 173 0.90 21.46 -4.65
CA ASP A 173 -0.40 21.13 -4.08
C ASP A 173 -0.28 20.67 -2.61
N VAL A 174 0.91 20.23 -2.19
CA VAL A 174 1.21 19.82 -0.82
C VAL A 174 1.55 21.05 0.00
N LYS A 175 0.54 21.69 0.56
CA LYS A 175 0.67 22.96 1.29
C LYS A 175 -0.04 22.88 2.66
N PRO A 176 0.35 23.71 3.63
CA PRO A 176 -0.29 23.74 4.95
C PRO A 176 -1.80 23.80 4.86
N GLY A 177 -2.48 22.95 5.63
CA GLY A 177 -3.93 22.78 5.63
C GLY A 177 -4.49 21.76 4.64
N ALA A 178 -3.70 21.30 3.65
CA ALA A 178 -4.14 20.27 2.71
C ALA A 178 -4.34 18.93 3.45
N LYS A 179 -5.45 18.24 3.16
CA LYS A 179 -5.72 16.90 3.64
C LYS A 179 -4.97 15.89 2.80
N VAL A 180 -4.37 14.88 3.43
CA VAL A 180 -3.55 13.90 2.73
C VAL A 180 -3.84 12.47 3.20
N PHE A 181 -3.69 11.53 2.25
CA PHE A 181 -3.45 10.13 2.51
C PHE A 181 -2.06 9.79 1.97
N ILE A 182 -1.30 9.04 2.74
CA ILE A 182 0.06 8.65 2.38
C ILE A 182 0.21 7.15 2.59
N SER A 183 0.70 6.45 1.57
CA SER A 183 1.20 5.08 1.70
C SER A 183 2.71 5.14 1.47
N GLY A 184 3.49 4.91 2.51
CA GLY A 184 4.93 5.13 2.46
C GLY A 184 5.73 4.11 3.26
N THR A 185 6.99 3.97 2.88
CA THR A 185 7.95 3.14 3.62
C THR A 185 8.56 3.97 4.74
N PRO A 186 8.44 3.56 6.00
CA PRO A 186 9.08 4.27 7.10
C PRO A 186 10.59 4.04 7.09
N ASN A 187 11.34 5.00 7.65
CA ASN A 187 12.73 4.77 8.03
C ASN A 187 12.78 3.78 9.23
N PRO A 188 13.98 3.26 9.60
CA PRO A 188 14.10 2.24 10.64
C PRO A 188 13.52 2.63 12.00
N ASP A 189 13.51 3.92 12.37
CA ASP A 189 12.96 4.42 13.63
C ASP A 189 11.46 4.79 13.55
N GLY A 190 10.86 4.71 12.34
CA GLY A 190 9.44 4.99 12.11
C GLY A 190 9.06 6.47 12.18
N THR A 191 10.01 7.38 12.30
CA THR A 191 9.75 8.82 12.48
C THR A 191 9.55 9.57 11.17
N MET A 192 10.02 9.00 10.05
CA MET A 192 9.97 9.63 8.74
C MET A 192 9.63 8.62 7.65
N LEU A 193 8.88 9.08 6.64
CA LEU A 193 8.63 8.32 5.42
C LEU A 193 9.63 8.70 4.35
N THR A 194 10.23 7.70 3.70
CA THR A 194 11.34 7.91 2.76
C THR A 194 10.92 7.88 1.29
N LYS A 195 9.87 7.13 0.97
CA LYS A 195 9.31 7.00 -0.38
C LYS A 195 7.86 6.53 -0.33
N GLY A 196 7.09 6.77 -1.37
CA GLY A 196 5.72 6.29 -1.42
C GLY A 196 4.80 7.02 -2.38
N PHE A 197 3.52 6.91 -2.05
CA PHE A 197 2.42 7.57 -2.73
C PHE A 197 1.78 8.57 -1.77
N LEU A 198 1.54 9.78 -2.26
CA LEU A 198 0.87 10.85 -1.54
C LEU A 198 -0.36 11.31 -2.35
N ALA A 199 -1.53 11.10 -1.80
CA ALA A 199 -2.77 11.65 -2.31
C ALA A 199 -3.08 12.96 -1.55
N VAL A 200 -3.23 14.06 -2.26
CA VAL A 200 -3.54 15.38 -1.69
C VAL A 200 -4.92 15.82 -2.13
N GLY A 201 -5.76 16.16 -1.16
CA GLY A 201 -7.10 16.69 -1.43
C GLY A 201 -7.05 18.06 -2.07
N LYS A 202 -7.74 18.23 -3.20
CA LYS A 202 -7.97 19.52 -3.85
C LYS A 202 -9.30 20.10 -3.40
N ASP A 203 -9.39 21.42 -3.33
CA ASP A 203 -10.61 22.18 -3.01
C ASP A 203 -11.31 21.70 -1.71
N GLY A 204 -10.52 21.37 -0.69
CA GLY A 204 -11.03 20.91 0.59
C GLY A 204 -11.46 19.44 0.63
N THR A 205 -11.31 18.70 -0.47
CA THR A 205 -11.58 17.26 -0.52
C THR A 205 -10.68 16.51 0.45
N THR A 206 -11.25 15.59 1.22
CA THR A 206 -10.46 14.68 2.05
C THR A 206 -10.17 13.43 1.21
N PRO A 207 -8.89 13.08 0.98
CA PRO A 207 -8.56 11.83 0.34
C PRO A 207 -9.13 10.67 1.17
N PRO A 208 -9.96 9.81 0.58
CA PRO A 208 -10.33 8.54 1.18
C PRO A 208 -9.12 7.60 1.10
N MET A 209 -9.16 6.48 1.76
CA MET A 209 -8.16 5.37 1.83
C MET A 209 -7.47 5.20 3.17
#